data_966212a334458269974127faf33943a6
#
_entry.id   966212a334458269974127faf33943a6
#
_cell.length_a   1.000
_cell.length_b   1.000
_cell.length_c   1.000
_cell.angle_alpha   90.00
_cell.angle_beta   90.00
_cell.angle_gamma   90.00
#
_symmetry.space_group_name_H-M   'P 1'
#
loop_
_entity.id
_entity.type
_entity.pdbx_description
1 polymer ?
#
loop_
_entity_poly.entity_id
_entity_poly.type
_entity_poly.pdbx_seq_one_letter_code
_entity_poly.pdbx_strand_id
1 'polypeptide(L)'
;VSSFLQRMGRTGRRESPPEMWFVMREDEPEARAMLPATIPWKLLQGISLVQLYLEERWCEPPRLDRFAYSLLYHQTMSTLASCGEMSPKALADRILRLHYFHRVSQDDYKVLLRHLIKTDHIQQTEQGGLIVGLAGERVVNSFKFYGVFVESEEYTVRSESQELGTVCLPPPVGEKLAIAGHVWVVLDVDHKRHLVYCEQVKGSIPAYFGECPGDLHTKILQRMRDVLQEDRQYPYLMQNAVARLDQARFTAEHSGAAKTPLINLGGNMWC
;
A
#
# COMPACT_ATOMS: atom_id res chain seq x y z
N VAL A 1 -7.40 -7.04 -3.27
CA VAL A 1 -8.85 -7.25 -3.45
C VAL A 1 -9.65 -6.08 -2.91
N SER A 2 -9.37 -5.56 -1.70
CA SER A 2 -10.13 -4.44 -1.12
C SER A 2 -10.19 -3.20 -2.02
N SER A 3 -9.08 -2.77 -2.61
CA SER A 3 -9.02 -1.65 -3.54
C SER A 3 -9.85 -1.90 -4.81
N PHE A 4 -9.83 -3.12 -5.33
CA PHE A 4 -10.68 -3.56 -6.43
C PHE A 4 -12.17 -3.43 -6.08
N LEU A 5 -12.59 -3.94 -4.94
CA LEU A 5 -13.97 -3.89 -4.47
C LEU A 5 -14.47 -2.46 -4.24
N GLN A 6 -13.64 -1.60 -3.66
CA GLN A 6 -13.96 -0.18 -3.48
C GLN A 6 -14.21 0.53 -4.82
N ARG A 7 -13.41 0.25 -5.84
CA ARG A 7 -13.58 0.80 -7.19
C ARG A 7 -14.83 0.25 -7.86
N MET A 8 -15.07 -1.06 -7.77
CA MET A 8 -16.26 -1.69 -8.31
C MET A 8 -17.54 -1.13 -7.69
N GLY A 9 -17.57 -0.82 -6.40
CA GLY A 9 -18.68 -0.17 -5.72
C GLY A 9 -18.94 1.29 -6.17
N ARG A 10 -18.11 1.85 -7.06
CA ARG A 10 -18.30 3.19 -7.64
C ARG A 10 -18.92 3.16 -9.03
N THR A 11 -19.12 1.98 -9.62
CA THR A 11 -19.72 1.79 -10.94
C THR A 11 -21.19 1.41 -10.80
N GLY A 12 -21.99 1.57 -11.86
CA GLY A 12 -23.39 1.13 -11.92
C GLY A 12 -24.34 1.84 -10.94
N ARG A 13 -24.09 3.10 -10.63
CA ARG A 13 -24.90 3.85 -9.63
C ARG A 13 -26.27 4.35 -10.12
N ARG A 14 -26.54 4.20 -11.42
CA ARG A 14 -27.80 4.55 -12.04
C ARG A 14 -28.42 3.29 -12.64
N GLU A 15 -29.12 3.40 -13.72
CA GLU A 15 -29.86 2.29 -14.35
C GLU A 15 -28.99 1.25 -15.08
N SER A 16 -27.71 1.53 -15.30
CA SER A 16 -26.77 0.60 -15.96
C SER A 16 -26.14 -0.40 -14.97
N PRO A 17 -25.92 -1.66 -15.38
CA PRO A 17 -25.18 -2.61 -14.56
C PRO A 17 -23.74 -2.14 -14.32
N PRO A 18 -23.14 -2.48 -13.18
CA PRO A 18 -21.76 -2.11 -12.88
C PRO A 18 -20.78 -2.82 -13.82
N GLU A 19 -19.93 -2.06 -14.47
CA GLU A 19 -18.85 -2.59 -15.32
C GLU A 19 -17.50 -2.12 -14.79
N MET A 20 -16.49 -3.00 -14.88
CA MET A 20 -15.12 -2.70 -14.54
C MET A 20 -14.15 -3.33 -15.53
N TRP A 21 -13.30 -2.51 -16.12
CA TRP A 21 -12.29 -2.93 -17.07
C TRP A 21 -10.92 -2.87 -16.43
N PHE A 22 -10.14 -3.93 -16.58
CA PHE A 22 -8.73 -3.98 -16.17
C PHE A 22 -7.86 -3.85 -17.42
N VAL A 23 -7.09 -2.78 -17.50
CA VAL A 23 -6.08 -2.58 -18.54
C VAL A 23 -4.71 -2.81 -17.92
N MET A 24 -4.04 -3.90 -18.31
CA MET A 24 -2.71 -4.24 -17.85
C MET A 24 -1.69 -3.77 -18.89
N ARG A 25 -0.82 -2.85 -18.49
CA ARG A 25 0.34 -2.48 -19.31
C ARG A 25 1.49 -3.42 -18.96
N GLU A 26 1.95 -4.13 -19.97
CA GLU A 26 3.13 -4.99 -19.91
C GLU A 26 4.03 -4.65 -21.10
N ASP A 27 5.33 -4.74 -20.90
CA ASP A 27 6.29 -4.62 -21.98
C ASP A 27 6.43 -5.99 -22.65
N GLU A 28 6.64 -6.01 -23.97
CA GLU A 28 6.94 -7.25 -24.67
C GLU A 28 8.33 -7.76 -24.22
N PRO A 29 8.44 -9.06 -23.84
CA PRO A 29 9.71 -9.61 -23.43
C PRO A 29 10.71 -9.56 -24.58
N GLU A 30 11.94 -9.12 -24.30
CA GLU A 30 13.02 -9.19 -25.26
C GLU A 30 13.34 -10.66 -25.63
N ALA A 31 13.91 -10.90 -26.80
CA ALA A 31 14.20 -12.25 -27.31
C ALA A 31 15.12 -13.10 -26.39
N ARG A 32 15.85 -12.46 -25.48
CA ARG A 32 16.75 -13.10 -24.49
C ARG A 32 16.38 -12.74 -23.05
N ALA A 33 15.12 -12.34 -22.82
CA ALA A 33 14.67 -11.99 -21.49
C ALA A 33 14.78 -13.19 -20.52
N MET A 34 15.19 -12.90 -19.30
CA MET A 34 15.19 -13.89 -18.22
C MET A 34 13.76 -14.33 -17.91
N LEU A 35 13.58 -15.57 -17.43
CA LEU A 35 12.27 -16.16 -17.16
C LEU A 35 11.32 -15.25 -16.37
N PRO A 36 11.71 -14.55 -15.28
CA PRO A 36 10.82 -13.67 -14.57
C PRO A 36 10.25 -12.52 -15.41
N ALA A 37 11.01 -12.03 -16.39
CA ALA A 37 10.57 -10.95 -17.29
C ALA A 37 9.62 -11.45 -18.39
N THR A 38 9.53 -12.76 -18.61
CA THR A 38 8.62 -13.33 -19.61
C THR A 38 7.21 -13.61 -19.06
N ILE A 39 7.04 -13.62 -17.75
CA ILE A 39 5.77 -13.90 -17.08
C ILE A 39 4.96 -12.61 -16.92
N PRO A 40 3.68 -12.58 -17.33
CA PRO A 40 2.79 -11.42 -17.21
C PRO A 40 2.25 -11.28 -15.78
N TRP A 41 3.07 -10.83 -14.85
CA TRP A 41 2.75 -10.79 -13.41
C TRP A 41 1.50 -9.96 -13.10
N LYS A 42 1.30 -8.83 -13.79
CA LYS A 42 0.12 -7.97 -13.57
C LYS A 42 -1.17 -8.64 -14.05
N LEU A 43 -1.12 -9.35 -15.18
CA LEU A 43 -2.25 -10.13 -15.68
C LEU A 43 -2.61 -11.25 -14.69
N LEU A 44 -1.63 -12.03 -14.26
CA LEU A 44 -1.84 -13.11 -13.28
C LEU A 44 -2.41 -12.58 -11.97
N GLN A 45 -1.89 -11.46 -11.47
CA GLN A 45 -2.41 -10.80 -10.27
C GLN A 45 -3.86 -10.36 -10.48
N GLY A 46 -4.19 -9.75 -11.63
CA GLY A 46 -5.55 -9.33 -11.94
C GLY A 46 -6.53 -10.51 -11.96
N ILE A 47 -6.19 -11.60 -12.64
CA ILE A 47 -6.98 -12.84 -12.65
C ILE A 47 -7.16 -13.37 -11.23
N SER A 48 -6.09 -13.46 -10.46
CA SER A 48 -6.12 -13.97 -9.08
C SER A 48 -7.01 -13.15 -8.16
N LEU A 49 -6.98 -11.82 -8.26
CA LEU A 49 -7.85 -10.94 -7.49
C LEU A 49 -9.33 -11.17 -7.80
N VAL A 50 -9.66 -11.30 -9.10
CA VAL A 50 -11.02 -11.58 -9.55
C VAL A 50 -11.47 -12.95 -9.07
N GLN A 51 -10.64 -13.99 -9.24
CA GLN A 51 -10.99 -15.35 -8.85
C GLN A 51 -11.18 -15.50 -7.33
N LEU A 52 -10.26 -14.97 -6.51
CA LEU A 52 -10.41 -14.99 -5.04
C LEU A 52 -11.72 -14.34 -4.58
N TYR A 53 -12.14 -13.29 -5.27
CA TYR A 53 -13.43 -12.67 -4.95
C TYR A 53 -14.62 -13.49 -5.44
N LEU A 54 -14.59 -14.02 -6.67
CA LEU A 54 -15.69 -14.79 -7.24
C LEU A 54 -15.90 -16.13 -6.52
N GLU A 55 -14.81 -16.82 -6.20
CA GLU A 55 -14.83 -18.16 -5.61
C GLU A 55 -15.08 -18.14 -4.11
N GLU A 56 -14.44 -17.24 -3.39
CA GLU A 56 -14.42 -17.26 -1.93
C GLU A 56 -14.97 -15.99 -1.27
N ARG A 57 -15.31 -14.95 -2.04
CA ARG A 57 -15.62 -13.62 -1.51
C ARG A 57 -14.49 -13.07 -0.63
N TRP A 58 -13.27 -13.53 -0.89
CA TRP A 58 -12.11 -13.19 -0.08
C TRP A 58 -11.67 -11.75 -0.28
N CYS A 59 -11.30 -11.12 0.81
CA CYS A 59 -10.65 -9.82 0.86
C CYS A 59 -9.50 -9.89 1.86
N GLU A 60 -8.45 -9.13 1.63
CA GLU A 60 -7.30 -9.11 2.55
C GLU A 60 -7.76 -8.75 3.97
N PRO A 61 -7.44 -9.59 4.97
CA PRO A 61 -7.71 -9.24 6.36
C PRO A 61 -6.83 -8.06 6.79
N PRO A 62 -7.26 -7.28 7.78
CA PRO A 62 -6.39 -6.27 8.37
C PRO A 62 -5.14 -6.93 8.96
N ARG A 63 -3.98 -6.25 8.89
CA ARG A 63 -2.74 -6.75 9.47
C ARG A 63 -2.79 -6.60 10.98
N LEU A 64 -2.99 -7.72 11.68
CA LEU A 64 -3.08 -7.79 13.14
C LEU A 64 -1.76 -8.15 13.83
N ASP A 65 -0.73 -8.43 13.05
CA ASP A 65 0.60 -8.87 13.50
C ASP A 65 1.51 -7.71 13.96
N ARG A 66 1.08 -6.48 13.73
CA ARG A 66 1.85 -5.27 14.08
C ARG A 66 1.23 -4.53 15.26
N PHE A 67 2.10 -3.99 16.12
CA PHE A 67 1.69 -3.07 17.17
C PHE A 67 1.52 -1.66 16.57
N ALA A 68 0.27 -1.25 16.31
CA ALA A 68 -0.02 0.08 15.80
C ALA A 68 -0.24 1.08 16.96
N TYR A 69 0.83 1.45 17.66
CA TYR A 69 0.75 2.38 18.78
C TYR A 69 0.22 3.78 18.39
N SER A 70 0.51 4.22 17.17
CA SER A 70 -0.07 5.46 16.62
C SER A 70 -1.60 5.39 16.53
N LEU A 71 -2.14 4.26 16.09
CA LEU A 71 -3.58 4.03 16.04
C LEU A 71 -4.17 3.89 17.45
N LEU A 72 -3.45 3.27 18.39
CA LEU A 72 -3.84 3.18 19.80
C LEU A 72 -3.95 4.58 20.42
N TYR A 73 -2.97 5.44 20.18
CA TYR A 73 -3.03 6.86 20.56
C TYR A 73 -4.25 7.54 19.94
N HIS A 74 -4.43 7.42 18.63
CA HIS A 74 -5.53 8.03 17.91
C HIS A 74 -6.89 7.60 18.44
N GLN A 75 -7.11 6.30 18.67
CA GLN A 75 -8.37 5.79 19.23
C GLN A 75 -8.59 6.26 20.68
N THR A 76 -7.54 6.36 21.48
CA THR A 76 -7.61 6.89 22.83
C THR A 76 -8.09 8.35 22.84
N MET A 77 -7.43 9.19 22.03
CA MET A 77 -7.77 10.62 21.94
C MET A 77 -9.17 10.83 21.34
N SER A 78 -9.52 10.10 20.28
CA SER A 78 -10.85 10.17 19.65
C SER A 78 -11.96 9.74 20.60
N THR A 79 -11.72 8.71 21.42
CA THR A 79 -12.69 8.24 22.41
C THR A 79 -12.93 9.28 23.50
N LEU A 80 -11.86 9.87 24.06
CA LEU A 80 -11.98 10.94 25.05
C LEU A 80 -12.66 12.18 24.47
N ALA A 81 -12.29 12.58 23.25
CA ALA A 81 -12.92 13.72 22.58
C ALA A 81 -14.43 13.52 22.35
N SER A 82 -14.85 12.27 22.08
CA SER A 82 -16.26 11.94 21.85
C SER A 82 -17.07 11.73 23.12
N CYS A 83 -16.46 11.17 24.16
CA CYS A 83 -17.16 10.77 25.40
C CYS A 83 -16.99 11.78 26.54
N GLY A 84 -16.07 12.74 26.42
CA GLY A 84 -15.69 13.62 27.51
C GLY A 84 -14.87 12.90 28.57
N GLU A 85 -15.25 13.04 29.84
CA GLU A 85 -14.55 12.42 30.96
C GLU A 85 -14.80 10.91 31.02
N MET A 86 -13.73 10.13 31.21
CA MET A 86 -13.79 8.68 31.40
C MET A 86 -12.82 8.22 32.49
N SER A 87 -13.23 7.22 33.31
CA SER A 87 -12.24 6.59 34.20
C SER A 87 -11.17 5.84 33.39
N PRO A 88 -9.90 5.74 33.88
CA PRO A 88 -8.85 5.01 33.18
C PRO A 88 -9.22 3.56 32.85
N LYS A 89 -9.96 2.91 33.74
CA LYS A 89 -10.44 1.53 33.53
C LYS A 89 -11.47 1.47 32.38
N ALA A 90 -12.48 2.34 32.39
CA ALA A 90 -13.51 2.35 31.36
C ALA A 90 -12.92 2.66 29.97
N LEU A 91 -11.95 3.58 29.93
CA LEU A 91 -11.21 3.90 28.70
C LEU A 91 -10.41 2.69 28.19
N ALA A 92 -9.65 2.03 29.08
CA ALA A 92 -8.89 0.83 28.75
C ALA A 92 -9.79 -0.30 28.25
N ASP A 93 -10.87 -0.59 28.94
CA ASP A 93 -11.83 -1.64 28.58
C ASP A 93 -12.47 -1.35 27.20
N ARG A 94 -12.75 -0.08 26.90
CA ARG A 94 -13.31 0.31 25.60
C ARG A 94 -12.32 0.17 24.45
N ILE A 95 -11.09 0.62 24.64
CA ILE A 95 -10.05 0.63 23.61
C ILE A 95 -9.49 -0.78 23.37
N LEU A 96 -9.10 -1.49 24.44
CA LEU A 96 -8.47 -2.80 24.31
C LEU A 96 -9.44 -3.92 23.91
N ARG A 97 -10.76 -3.67 23.98
CA ARG A 97 -11.77 -4.57 23.43
C ARG A 97 -11.77 -4.60 21.89
N LEU A 98 -11.23 -3.59 21.23
CA LEU A 98 -11.11 -3.58 19.78
C LEU A 98 -10.15 -4.69 19.35
N HIS A 99 -10.61 -5.56 18.45
CA HIS A 99 -9.86 -6.73 18.01
C HIS A 99 -8.44 -6.39 17.51
N TYR A 100 -8.27 -5.21 16.94
CA TYR A 100 -6.97 -4.73 16.46
C TYR A 100 -5.92 -4.57 17.57
N PHE A 101 -6.36 -4.34 18.82
CA PHE A 101 -5.48 -4.15 19.96
C PHE A 101 -5.38 -5.37 20.90
N HIS A 102 -5.85 -6.54 20.45
CA HIS A 102 -5.86 -7.77 21.26
C HIS A 102 -4.48 -8.20 21.80
N ARG A 103 -3.39 -7.73 21.15
CA ARG A 103 -2.02 -8.00 21.57
C ARG A 103 -1.42 -6.94 22.50
N VAL A 104 -2.12 -5.83 22.69
CA VAL A 104 -1.67 -4.75 23.59
C VAL A 104 -2.04 -5.11 25.01
N SER A 105 -1.06 -5.20 25.90
CA SER A 105 -1.32 -5.45 27.31
C SER A 105 -1.89 -4.22 28.02
N GLN A 106 -2.55 -4.45 29.14
CA GLN A 106 -3.01 -3.34 29.98
C GLN A 106 -1.85 -2.50 30.53
N ASP A 107 -0.69 -3.12 30.74
CA ASP A 107 0.49 -2.42 31.24
C ASP A 107 1.11 -1.52 30.16
N ASP A 108 1.20 -1.99 28.92
CA ASP A 108 1.61 -1.14 27.79
C ASP A 108 0.66 0.06 27.62
N TYR A 109 -0.64 -0.17 27.78
CA TYR A 109 -1.63 0.90 27.68
C TYR A 109 -1.49 1.91 28.84
N LYS A 110 -1.19 1.46 30.06
CA LYS A 110 -0.89 2.35 31.19
C LYS A 110 0.35 3.20 30.92
N VAL A 111 1.38 2.64 30.29
CA VAL A 111 2.58 3.39 29.90
C VAL A 111 2.20 4.52 28.93
N LEU A 112 1.38 4.21 27.91
CA LEU A 112 0.87 5.22 26.99
C LEU A 112 0.09 6.32 27.73
N LEU A 113 -0.88 5.97 28.57
CA LEU A 113 -1.68 6.95 29.31
C LEU A 113 -0.83 7.87 30.19
N ARG A 114 0.16 7.32 30.92
CA ARG A 114 1.10 8.12 31.71
C ARG A 114 1.91 9.09 30.84
N HIS A 115 2.34 8.64 29.67
CA HIS A 115 3.05 9.51 28.73
C HIS A 115 2.14 10.64 28.22
N LEU A 116 0.89 10.35 27.90
CA LEU A 116 -0.06 11.35 27.42
C LEU A 116 -0.43 12.37 28.50
N ILE A 117 -0.50 11.97 29.78
CA ILE A 117 -0.68 12.88 30.91
C ILE A 117 0.55 13.77 31.03
N LYS A 118 1.76 13.20 30.99
CA LYS A 118 3.03 13.96 31.08
C LYS A 118 3.18 15.00 29.97
N THR A 119 2.66 14.73 28.77
CA THR A 119 2.75 15.60 27.60
C THR A 119 1.52 16.51 27.41
N ASP A 120 0.64 16.56 28.40
CA ASP A 120 -0.59 17.35 28.40
C ASP A 120 -1.57 17.05 27.22
N HIS A 121 -1.46 15.85 26.65
CA HIS A 121 -2.46 15.37 25.69
C HIS A 121 -3.73 14.90 26.43
N ILE A 122 -3.60 14.40 27.64
CA ILE A 122 -4.68 14.00 28.53
C ILE A 122 -4.42 14.64 29.90
N GLN A 123 -5.48 15.08 30.55
CA GLN A 123 -5.42 15.54 31.94
C GLN A 123 -6.25 14.65 32.84
N GLN A 124 -5.82 14.53 34.11
CA GLN A 124 -6.56 13.82 35.12
C GLN A 124 -7.35 14.81 35.98
N THR A 125 -8.64 14.57 36.13
CA THR A 125 -9.52 15.37 36.99
C THR A 125 -9.30 15.06 38.47
N GLU A 126 -9.78 15.93 39.35
CA GLU A 126 -9.72 15.72 40.81
C GLU A 126 -10.40 14.42 41.26
N GLN A 127 -11.39 13.96 40.49
CA GLN A 127 -12.14 12.73 40.75
C GLN A 127 -11.45 11.50 40.13
N GLY A 128 -10.29 11.66 39.51
CA GLY A 128 -9.49 10.58 38.91
C GLY A 128 -9.92 10.18 37.50
N GLY A 129 -10.86 10.90 36.89
CA GLY A 129 -11.24 10.77 35.50
C GLY A 129 -10.14 11.29 34.55
N LEU A 130 -10.21 10.89 33.29
CA LEU A 130 -9.35 11.37 32.22
C LEU A 130 -10.16 12.20 31.22
N ILE A 131 -9.62 13.34 30.86
CA ILE A 131 -10.17 14.24 29.84
C ILE A 131 -9.08 14.59 28.84
N VAL A 132 -9.45 15.14 27.67
CA VAL A 132 -8.50 15.69 26.72
C VAL A 132 -7.79 16.90 27.35
N GLY A 133 -6.47 16.92 27.31
CA GLY A 133 -5.66 18.03 27.81
C GLY A 133 -5.44 19.12 26.76
N LEU A 134 -4.85 20.23 27.15
CA LEU A 134 -4.70 21.42 26.28
C LEU A 134 -3.88 21.14 25.01
N ALA A 135 -2.82 20.34 25.11
CA ALA A 135 -2.04 19.91 23.94
C ALA A 135 -2.88 18.92 23.08
N GLY A 136 -3.67 18.05 23.72
CA GLY A 136 -4.57 17.12 23.05
C GLY A 136 -5.69 17.81 22.28
N GLU A 137 -6.28 18.88 22.82
CA GLU A 137 -7.32 19.64 22.13
C GLU A 137 -6.87 20.22 20.79
N ARG A 138 -5.60 20.70 20.72
CA ARG A 138 -5.03 21.17 19.45
C ARG A 138 -4.95 20.07 18.39
N VAL A 139 -4.75 18.83 18.84
CA VAL A 139 -4.67 17.66 17.94
C VAL A 139 -6.06 17.23 17.50
N VAL A 140 -7.00 17.00 18.44
CA VAL A 140 -8.33 16.48 18.12
C VAL A 140 -9.22 17.48 17.37
N ASN A 141 -8.96 18.77 17.50
CA ASN A 141 -9.65 19.81 16.77
C ASN A 141 -9.08 20.04 15.35
N SER A 142 -7.97 19.40 15.01
CA SER A 142 -7.41 19.47 13.66
C SER A 142 -8.14 18.52 12.73
N PHE A 143 -8.51 19.00 11.54
CA PHE A 143 -9.09 18.15 10.49
C PHE A 143 -8.18 16.96 10.12
N LYS A 144 -6.85 17.14 10.15
CA LYS A 144 -5.86 16.11 9.89
C LYS A 144 -5.93 14.93 10.86
N PHE A 145 -6.41 15.15 12.09
CA PHE A 145 -6.57 14.09 13.07
C PHE A 145 -7.55 12.99 12.62
N TYR A 146 -8.58 13.36 11.88
CA TYR A 146 -9.61 12.42 11.40
C TYR A 146 -9.25 11.77 10.06
N GLY A 147 -8.22 12.25 9.39
CA GLY A 147 -7.69 11.66 8.18
C GLY A 147 -6.56 10.69 8.50
N VAL A 148 -6.87 9.43 8.83
CA VAL A 148 -5.88 8.39 9.18
C VAL A 148 -5.25 7.78 7.90
N PHE A 149 -4.97 8.58 6.91
CA PHE A 149 -4.26 8.14 5.72
C PHE A 149 -2.78 8.45 5.87
N VAL A 150 -1.95 7.50 5.45
CA VAL A 150 -0.53 7.78 5.26
C VAL A 150 -0.46 8.81 4.15
N GLU A 151 -0.20 10.06 4.50
CA GLU A 151 0.22 11.05 3.51
C GLU A 151 1.64 10.63 3.10
N SER A 152 1.81 10.24 1.85
CA SER A 152 3.14 10.14 1.27
C SER A 152 3.71 11.56 1.28
N GLU A 153 4.88 11.73 1.90
CA GLU A 153 5.62 12.99 1.81
C GLU A 153 5.97 13.21 0.33
N GLU A 154 5.37 14.23 -0.28
CA GLU A 154 5.66 14.57 -1.65
C GLU A 154 6.79 15.59 -1.70
N TYR A 155 7.79 15.32 -2.52
CA TYR A 155 8.90 16.23 -2.81
C TYR A 155 8.61 16.97 -4.10
N THR A 156 8.66 18.29 -4.06
CA THR A 156 8.54 19.14 -5.25
C THR A 156 9.86 19.12 -6.01
N VAL A 157 9.81 18.70 -7.27
CA VAL A 157 10.98 18.68 -8.16
C VAL A 157 11.08 20.01 -8.87
N ARG A 158 12.27 20.62 -8.80
CA ARG A 158 12.56 21.94 -9.40
C ARG A 158 13.82 21.91 -10.23
N SER A 159 13.80 22.69 -11.31
CA SER A 159 15.00 23.08 -12.06
C SER A 159 15.07 24.60 -12.06
N GLU A 160 16.14 25.14 -11.47
CA GLU A 160 16.28 26.57 -11.23
C GLU A 160 15.06 27.17 -10.50
N SER A 161 14.26 27.98 -11.20
CA SER A 161 13.03 28.58 -10.67
C SER A 161 11.74 27.88 -11.08
N GLN A 162 11.84 26.86 -11.99
CA GLN A 162 10.68 26.17 -12.53
C GLN A 162 10.35 24.93 -11.71
N GLU A 163 9.08 24.78 -11.34
CA GLU A 163 8.53 23.56 -10.77
C GLU A 163 8.16 22.57 -11.88
N LEU A 164 8.65 21.34 -11.78
CA LEU A 164 8.49 20.31 -12.78
C LEU A 164 7.38 19.29 -12.43
N GLY A 165 7.07 19.15 -11.14
CA GLY A 165 6.08 18.22 -10.61
C GLY A 165 6.48 17.69 -9.23
N THR A 166 5.85 16.61 -8.78
CA THR A 166 6.12 16.01 -7.46
C THR A 166 6.51 14.54 -7.56
N VAL A 167 7.30 14.07 -6.61
CA VAL A 167 7.69 12.65 -6.44
C VAL A 167 7.56 12.26 -4.97
N CYS A 168 7.06 11.05 -4.70
CA CYS A 168 6.93 10.55 -3.32
C CYS A 168 8.25 10.05 -2.74
N LEU A 169 9.14 9.54 -3.59
CA LEU A 169 10.46 9.05 -3.20
C LEU A 169 11.50 9.67 -4.12
N PRO A 170 12.27 10.66 -3.66
CA PRO A 170 13.29 11.29 -4.47
C PRO A 170 14.42 10.28 -4.76
N PRO A 171 14.90 10.18 -6.01
CA PRO A 171 16.12 9.44 -6.31
C PRO A 171 17.33 10.05 -5.61
N PRO A 172 18.37 9.26 -5.32
CA PRO A 172 19.63 9.78 -4.80
C PRO A 172 20.26 10.84 -5.70
N VAL A 173 21.07 11.73 -5.09
CA VAL A 173 21.86 12.72 -5.83
C VAL A 173 22.75 12.03 -6.86
N GLY A 174 22.76 12.53 -8.08
CA GLY A 174 23.47 11.98 -9.24
C GLY A 174 22.65 10.97 -10.06
N GLU A 175 21.53 10.48 -9.57
CA GLU A 175 20.65 9.62 -10.34
C GLU A 175 19.73 10.42 -11.26
N LYS A 176 19.21 9.73 -12.29
CA LYS A 176 18.33 10.33 -13.29
C LYS A 176 16.87 10.12 -12.96
N LEU A 177 16.08 11.15 -13.25
CA LEU A 177 14.63 11.19 -13.06
C LEU A 177 13.95 11.58 -14.38
N ALA A 178 12.89 10.88 -14.77
CA ALA A 178 12.03 11.29 -15.88
C ALA A 178 10.78 11.98 -15.34
N ILE A 179 10.63 13.26 -15.60
CA ILE A 179 9.48 14.07 -15.19
C ILE A 179 9.22 15.18 -16.23
N ALA A 180 7.97 15.60 -16.38
CA ALA A 180 7.54 16.62 -17.35
C ALA A 180 8.00 16.34 -18.80
N GLY A 181 8.10 15.06 -19.19
CA GLY A 181 8.49 14.65 -20.54
C GLY A 181 9.99 14.73 -20.86
N HIS A 182 10.82 15.07 -19.89
CA HIS A 182 12.26 15.20 -20.01
C HIS A 182 13.02 14.36 -18.99
N VAL A 183 14.32 14.16 -19.25
CA VAL A 183 15.23 13.48 -18.32
C VAL A 183 16.05 14.52 -17.55
N TRP A 184 16.12 14.32 -16.25
CA TRP A 184 16.78 15.20 -15.31
C TRP A 184 17.77 14.42 -14.46
N VAL A 185 18.85 15.02 -14.04
CA VAL A 185 19.76 14.48 -13.01
C VAL A 185 19.50 15.21 -11.69
N VAL A 186 19.41 14.45 -10.60
CA VAL A 186 19.21 15.01 -9.26
C VAL A 186 20.53 15.64 -8.79
N LEU A 187 20.50 16.93 -8.50
CA LEU A 187 21.65 17.69 -8.00
C LEU A 187 21.68 17.75 -6.48
N ASP A 188 20.51 17.92 -5.86
CA ASP A 188 20.39 18.03 -4.40
C ASP A 188 18.97 17.64 -3.94
N VAL A 189 18.86 17.16 -2.69
CA VAL A 189 17.60 16.80 -2.04
C VAL A 189 17.51 17.45 -0.67
N ASP A 190 16.65 18.45 -0.53
CA ASP A 190 16.32 19.08 0.75
C ASP A 190 15.16 18.33 1.42
N HIS A 191 15.49 17.38 2.30
CA HIS A 191 14.50 16.60 3.04
C HIS A 191 13.66 17.42 4.02
N LYS A 192 14.13 18.59 4.47
CA LYS A 192 13.39 19.45 5.41
C LYS A 192 12.30 20.26 4.71
N ARG A 193 12.61 20.72 3.50
CA ARG A 193 11.68 21.51 2.68
C ARG A 193 10.92 20.66 1.66
N HIS A 194 11.23 19.38 1.56
CA HIS A 194 10.68 18.45 0.57
C HIS A 194 10.88 18.97 -0.86
N LEU A 195 12.13 19.36 -1.17
CA LEU A 195 12.53 19.87 -2.49
C LEU A 195 13.61 18.99 -3.10
N VAL A 196 13.50 18.75 -4.41
CA VAL A 196 14.50 18.07 -5.24
C VAL A 196 14.94 19.03 -6.32
N TYR A 197 16.22 19.33 -6.35
CA TYR A 197 16.82 20.19 -7.38
C TYR A 197 17.43 19.33 -8.48
N CYS A 198 17.06 19.64 -9.73
CA CYS A 198 17.47 18.88 -10.89
C CYS A 198 17.99 19.75 -12.02
N GLU A 199 18.84 19.18 -12.86
CA GLU A 199 19.30 19.75 -14.11
C GLU A 199 18.90 18.86 -15.29
N GLN A 200 18.48 19.48 -16.40
CA GLN A 200 18.08 18.73 -17.57
C GLN A 200 19.27 18.09 -18.28
N VAL A 201 19.14 16.80 -18.61
CA VAL A 201 20.17 16.03 -19.31
C VAL A 201 19.60 15.35 -20.53
N LYS A 202 20.44 15.13 -21.57
CA LYS A 202 20.05 14.33 -22.71
C LYS A 202 20.09 12.86 -22.36
N GLY A 203 19.07 12.12 -22.78
CA GLY A 203 18.98 10.69 -22.58
C GLY A 203 17.53 10.19 -22.56
N SER A 204 17.37 8.89 -22.43
CA SER A 204 16.10 8.23 -22.22
C SER A 204 16.24 7.33 -20.99
N ILE A 205 15.31 7.43 -20.06
CA ILE A 205 15.15 6.49 -18.96
C ILE A 205 13.66 6.14 -18.89
N PRO A 206 13.29 4.93 -18.46
CA PRO A 206 11.91 4.61 -18.14
C PRO A 206 11.38 5.60 -17.10
N ALA A 207 10.17 6.10 -17.30
CA ALA A 207 9.52 6.92 -16.28
C ALA A 207 9.33 6.07 -15.02
N TYR A 208 10.02 6.41 -13.95
CA TYR A 208 9.86 5.78 -12.66
C TYR A 208 8.68 6.44 -11.94
N PHE A 209 7.53 5.83 -12.05
CA PHE A 209 6.44 6.11 -11.12
C PHE A 209 6.70 5.24 -9.91
N GLY A 210 7.13 5.85 -8.80
CA GLY A 210 7.43 5.14 -7.57
C GLY A 210 6.30 4.14 -7.25
N GLU A 211 6.58 2.86 -7.39
CA GLU A 211 5.65 1.83 -6.96
C GLU A 211 5.56 1.97 -5.44
N CYS A 212 4.35 2.23 -4.95
CA CYS A 212 4.08 2.03 -3.54
C CYS A 212 4.44 0.57 -3.23
N PRO A 213 5.44 0.26 -2.39
CA PRO A 213 5.82 -1.11 -2.07
C PRO A 213 4.71 -1.73 -1.21
N GLY A 214 3.60 -2.08 -1.86
CA GLY A 214 2.53 -2.85 -1.26
C GLY A 214 2.91 -4.32 -1.30
N ASP A 215 3.19 -4.91 -0.15
CA ASP A 215 3.34 -6.36 -0.06
C ASP A 215 2.08 -7.05 -0.57
N LEU A 216 2.22 -7.92 -1.54
CA LEU A 216 1.15 -8.80 -1.95
C LEU A 216 0.89 -9.84 -0.85
N HIS A 217 -0.37 -10.03 -0.49
CA HIS A 217 -0.74 -11.07 0.47
C HIS A 217 -0.43 -12.46 -0.11
N THR A 218 0.15 -13.35 0.70
CA THR A 218 0.57 -14.70 0.30
C THR A 218 -0.53 -15.49 -0.45
N LYS A 219 -1.79 -15.33 -0.06
CA LYS A 219 -2.91 -15.97 -0.73
C LYS A 219 -3.08 -15.52 -2.19
N ILE A 220 -2.76 -14.27 -2.51
CA ILE A 220 -2.78 -13.78 -3.90
C ILE A 220 -1.66 -14.46 -4.69
N LEU A 221 -0.45 -14.55 -4.12
CA LEU A 221 0.69 -15.23 -4.76
C LEU A 221 0.40 -16.72 -5.00
N GLN A 222 -0.20 -17.39 -4.02
CA GLN A 222 -0.65 -18.78 -4.17
C GLN A 222 -1.67 -18.91 -5.31
N ARG A 223 -2.68 -18.03 -5.37
CA ARG A 223 -3.65 -18.06 -6.45
C ARG A 223 -3.05 -17.75 -7.81
N MET A 224 -2.05 -16.87 -7.90
CA MET A 224 -1.29 -16.64 -9.14
C MET A 224 -0.57 -17.90 -9.62
N ARG A 225 0.00 -18.67 -8.69
CA ARG A 225 0.60 -19.97 -9.00
C ARG A 225 -0.44 -20.97 -9.51
N ASP A 226 -1.61 -21.05 -8.86
CA ASP A 226 -2.68 -21.94 -9.28
C ASP A 226 -3.17 -21.58 -10.69
N VAL A 227 -3.31 -20.27 -11.00
CA VAL A 227 -3.67 -19.78 -12.34
C VAL A 227 -2.70 -20.26 -13.42
N LEU A 228 -1.40 -20.37 -13.09
CA LEU A 228 -0.39 -20.91 -14.02
C LEU A 228 -0.48 -22.44 -14.19
N GLN A 229 -0.97 -23.16 -13.18
CA GLN A 229 -1.05 -24.63 -13.17
C GLN A 229 -2.35 -25.19 -13.75
N GLU A 230 -3.43 -24.41 -13.71
CA GLU A 230 -4.75 -24.87 -14.15
C GLU A 230 -4.99 -24.56 -15.65
N ASP A 231 -5.76 -25.43 -16.32
CA ASP A 231 -6.18 -25.24 -17.72
C ASP A 231 -7.48 -24.44 -17.85
N ARG A 232 -7.93 -23.85 -16.74
CA ARG A 232 -9.20 -23.15 -16.68
C ARG A 232 -9.19 -21.91 -17.57
N GLN A 233 -10.24 -21.76 -18.38
CA GLN A 233 -10.51 -20.54 -19.12
C GLN A 233 -11.35 -19.58 -18.28
N TYR A 234 -11.07 -18.28 -18.43
CA TYR A 234 -11.76 -17.21 -17.73
C TYR A 234 -12.56 -16.37 -18.73
N PRO A 235 -13.90 -16.49 -18.71
CA PRO A 235 -14.75 -15.90 -19.75
C PRO A 235 -14.73 -14.36 -19.80
N TYR A 236 -14.20 -13.72 -18.78
CA TYR A 236 -14.05 -12.26 -18.73
C TYR A 236 -12.74 -11.76 -19.36
N LEU A 237 -11.85 -12.66 -19.79
CA LEU A 237 -10.61 -12.26 -20.47
C LEU A 237 -10.87 -11.96 -21.94
N MET A 238 -10.26 -10.87 -22.43
CA MET A 238 -10.18 -10.57 -23.84
C MET A 238 -9.19 -11.51 -24.56
N GLN A 239 -9.33 -11.65 -25.89
CA GLN A 239 -8.51 -12.58 -26.67
C GLN A 239 -7.00 -12.41 -26.50
N ASN A 240 -6.53 -11.17 -26.46
CA ASN A 240 -5.11 -10.87 -26.22
C ASN A 240 -4.64 -11.33 -24.83
N ALA A 241 -5.49 -11.19 -23.80
CA ALA A 241 -5.18 -11.65 -22.45
C ALA A 241 -5.20 -13.16 -22.37
N VAL A 242 -6.11 -13.84 -23.07
CA VAL A 242 -6.13 -15.33 -23.17
C VAL A 242 -4.83 -15.83 -23.80
N ALA A 243 -4.46 -15.31 -24.98
CA ALA A 243 -3.22 -15.70 -25.66
C ALA A 243 -1.98 -15.47 -24.78
N ARG A 244 -1.97 -14.37 -24.02
CA ARG A 244 -0.84 -14.06 -23.11
C ARG A 244 -0.81 -14.99 -21.90
N LEU A 245 -1.97 -15.39 -21.38
CA LEU A 245 -2.06 -16.37 -20.31
C LEU A 245 -1.61 -17.75 -20.76
N ASP A 246 -2.03 -18.20 -21.95
CA ASP A 246 -1.63 -19.50 -22.51
C ASP A 246 -0.13 -19.57 -22.72
N GLN A 247 0.48 -18.50 -23.23
CA GLN A 247 1.93 -18.37 -23.34
C GLN A 247 2.64 -18.45 -21.97
N ALA A 248 2.08 -17.81 -20.95
CA ALA A 248 2.63 -17.86 -19.60
C ALA A 248 2.55 -19.27 -18.98
N ARG A 249 1.45 -19.97 -19.17
CA ARG A 249 1.25 -21.36 -18.74
C ARG A 249 2.25 -22.30 -19.42
N PHE A 250 2.37 -22.18 -20.74
CA PHE A 250 3.37 -22.93 -21.50
C PHE A 250 4.80 -22.68 -20.95
N THR A 251 5.16 -21.43 -20.74
CA THR A 251 6.49 -21.07 -20.20
C THR A 251 6.69 -21.61 -18.79
N ALA A 252 5.68 -21.48 -17.92
CA ALA A 252 5.75 -21.97 -16.54
C ALA A 252 5.84 -23.50 -16.45
N GLU A 253 5.15 -24.23 -17.32
CA GLU A 253 5.21 -25.69 -17.40
C GLU A 253 6.59 -26.18 -17.85
N HIS A 254 7.13 -25.63 -18.94
CA HIS A 254 8.41 -26.04 -19.52
C HIS A 254 9.62 -25.64 -18.68
N SER A 255 9.52 -24.52 -17.96
CA SER A 255 10.58 -24.07 -17.04
C SER A 255 10.51 -24.71 -15.65
N GLY A 256 9.38 -25.34 -15.29
CA GLY A 256 9.12 -25.84 -13.95
C GLY A 256 8.75 -24.73 -12.93
N ALA A 257 8.57 -23.49 -13.36
CA ALA A 257 8.31 -22.32 -12.50
C ALA A 257 7.07 -22.46 -11.62
N ALA A 258 6.06 -23.15 -12.10
CA ALA A 258 4.84 -23.40 -11.33
C ALA A 258 4.98 -24.55 -10.32
N LYS A 259 5.98 -25.43 -10.46
CA LYS A 259 6.14 -26.65 -9.66
C LYS A 259 7.10 -26.50 -8.50
N THR A 260 8.16 -25.71 -8.69
CA THR A 260 9.24 -25.56 -7.71
C THR A 260 9.40 -24.10 -7.29
N PRO A 261 9.66 -23.83 -5.98
CA PRO A 261 9.90 -22.47 -5.50
C PRO A 261 11.24 -21.89 -5.96
N LEU A 262 12.17 -22.75 -6.37
CA LEU A 262 13.48 -22.37 -6.87
C LEU A 262 13.71 -23.03 -8.23
N ILE A 263 14.09 -22.23 -9.20
CA ILE A 263 14.33 -22.67 -10.58
C ILE A 263 15.80 -22.45 -10.91
N ASN A 264 16.46 -23.50 -11.36
CA ASN A 264 17.81 -23.40 -11.90
C ASN A 264 17.75 -22.87 -13.34
N LEU A 265 18.29 -21.67 -13.55
CA LEU A 265 18.36 -21.03 -14.86
C LEU A 265 19.61 -21.44 -15.66
N GLY A 266 20.42 -22.35 -15.15
CA GLY A 266 21.70 -22.74 -15.70
C GLY A 266 22.89 -21.96 -15.12
N GLY A 267 24.10 -22.51 -15.23
CA GLY A 267 25.34 -21.81 -14.82
C GLY A 267 25.37 -21.34 -13.37
N ASN A 268 24.79 -22.09 -12.44
CA ASN A 268 24.65 -21.74 -11.01
C ASN A 268 23.73 -20.53 -10.72
N MET A 269 22.91 -20.09 -11.67
CA MET A 269 21.88 -19.07 -11.43
C MET A 269 20.56 -19.73 -11.01
N TRP A 270 19.98 -19.22 -9.92
CA TRP A 270 18.69 -19.66 -9.39
C TRP A 270 17.72 -18.47 -9.31
N CYS A 271 16.45 -18.72 -9.57
CA CYS A 271 15.36 -17.74 -9.49
C CYS A 271 14.25 -18.25 -8.56
#